data_fde0546a90c3303e17d70a54f24a6b50
#
_entry.id   fde0546a90c3303e17d70a54f24a6b50
#
_cell.length_a   1.000
_cell.length_b   1.000
_cell.length_c   1.000
_cell.angle_alpha   90.00
_cell.angle_beta   90.00
_cell.angle_gamma   90.00
#
_symmetry.space_group_name_H-M   'P 1'
#
loop_
_entity.id
_entity.type
_entity.pdbx_description
1 polymer ?
#
loop_
_entity_poly.entity_id
_entity_poly.type
_entity_poly.pdbx_seq_one_letter_code
_entity_poly.pdbx_strand_id
1 'polypeptide(L)'
;MRIAVAALDGSFDSGLSVVLDVLATANSLRDDITGGPPPYEVVITGLATTARTGHGLSVETVPLTAMERLPDVFVVPALAAKTPPRIVEAVRNHPLLEWIHTLYDSGVALAAACTGTFFLAESGVLDGHPATTSWWLGPAFRNRFPAVGLDDSRTLVIDGRLTTAGAAFAHIDLALSIVRQQSPALGDLVSRYLVIGDRPSQAAFAVPALLAGTDPTLAAFERWIRDHLAEPLLISEVATKLGVSERTLQRSTAAVLGMSPLDFVQEVRLDQATFLLRTTDLTASAVAAAVGYQNVSTLRSLVRRRRRVTLNALRTT
;
A
#
# COMPACT_ATOMS: atom_id res chain seq x y z
N MET A 1 -6.41 -6.70 -26.37
CA MET A 1 -5.27 -6.47 -25.43
C MET A 1 -5.02 -7.75 -24.66
N ARG A 2 -3.79 -8.24 -24.67
CA ARG A 2 -3.40 -9.46 -23.96
C ARG A 2 -2.75 -9.11 -22.63
N ILE A 3 -3.26 -9.65 -21.54
CA ILE A 3 -2.78 -9.38 -20.17
C ILE A 3 -2.33 -10.69 -19.55
N ALA A 4 -1.08 -10.78 -19.15
CA ALA A 4 -0.56 -11.91 -18.40
C ALA A 4 -0.53 -11.53 -16.89
N VAL A 5 -1.15 -12.33 -16.06
CA VAL A 5 -1.17 -12.14 -14.60
C VAL A 5 -0.33 -13.26 -13.98
N ALA A 6 0.75 -12.88 -13.31
CA ALA A 6 1.63 -13.84 -12.66
C ALA A 6 0.95 -14.47 -11.44
N ALA A 7 0.91 -15.78 -11.35
CA ALA A 7 0.60 -16.52 -10.15
C ALA A 7 1.87 -17.23 -9.68
N LEU A 8 2.33 -16.88 -8.49
CA LEU A 8 3.55 -17.41 -7.88
C LEU A 8 3.18 -18.17 -6.60
N ASP A 9 4.05 -19.08 -6.18
CA ASP A 9 3.92 -19.68 -4.86
C ASP A 9 3.94 -18.60 -3.79
N GLY A 10 2.96 -18.63 -2.90
CA GLY A 10 2.77 -17.60 -1.88
C GLY A 10 2.06 -16.34 -2.36
N SER A 11 1.52 -16.27 -3.59
CA SER A 11 0.70 -15.14 -4.04
C SER A 11 -0.44 -14.84 -3.07
N PHE A 12 -0.71 -13.55 -2.85
CA PHE A 12 -1.82 -13.09 -2.04
C PHE A 12 -3.14 -13.31 -2.79
N ASP A 13 -4.01 -14.17 -2.27
CA ASP A 13 -5.17 -14.71 -2.98
C ASP A 13 -6.08 -13.62 -3.54
N SER A 14 -6.50 -12.68 -2.69
CA SER A 14 -7.37 -11.58 -3.14
C SER A 14 -6.66 -10.62 -4.11
N GLY A 15 -5.33 -10.50 -4.04
CA GLY A 15 -4.58 -9.69 -5.00
C GLY A 15 -4.63 -10.27 -6.42
N LEU A 16 -4.55 -11.60 -6.53
CA LEU A 16 -4.68 -12.29 -7.80
C LEU A 16 -6.13 -12.26 -8.31
N SER A 17 -7.08 -12.73 -7.48
CA SER A 17 -8.49 -12.87 -7.89
C SER A 17 -9.14 -11.53 -8.23
N VAL A 18 -8.87 -10.46 -7.48
CA VAL A 18 -9.42 -9.14 -7.77
C VAL A 18 -9.00 -8.60 -9.14
N VAL A 19 -7.75 -8.83 -9.55
CA VAL A 19 -7.29 -8.42 -10.90
C VAL A 19 -8.08 -9.18 -11.96
N LEU A 20 -8.27 -10.49 -11.78
CA LEU A 20 -9.02 -11.32 -12.69
C LEU A 20 -10.49 -10.92 -12.75
N ASP A 21 -11.12 -10.68 -11.59
CA ASP A 21 -12.53 -10.28 -11.50
C ASP A 21 -12.81 -8.94 -12.18
N VAL A 22 -11.94 -7.93 -11.98
CA VAL A 22 -12.08 -6.63 -12.64
C VAL A 22 -11.97 -6.76 -14.17
N LEU A 23 -11.01 -7.54 -14.67
CA LEU A 23 -10.82 -7.73 -16.11
C LEU A 23 -11.95 -8.58 -16.72
N ALA A 24 -12.44 -9.60 -16.02
CA ALA A 24 -13.59 -10.38 -16.43
C ALA A 24 -14.87 -9.54 -16.49
N THR A 25 -15.09 -8.68 -15.47
CA THR A 25 -16.20 -7.73 -15.46
C THR A 25 -16.10 -6.73 -16.62
N ALA A 26 -14.91 -6.22 -16.90
CA ALA A 26 -14.69 -5.34 -18.05
C ALA A 26 -15.05 -6.04 -19.37
N ASN A 27 -14.68 -7.31 -19.55
CA ASN A 27 -15.07 -8.10 -20.70
C ASN A 27 -16.59 -8.28 -20.81
N SER A 28 -17.28 -8.47 -19.70
CA SER A 28 -18.74 -8.66 -19.68
C SER A 28 -19.49 -7.37 -20.00
N LEU A 29 -18.96 -6.21 -19.62
CA LEU A 29 -19.64 -4.91 -19.76
C LEU A 29 -19.19 -4.11 -20.99
N ARG A 30 -18.21 -4.58 -21.78
CA ARG A 30 -17.65 -3.83 -22.90
C ARG A 30 -18.67 -3.50 -24.01
N ASP A 31 -19.66 -4.36 -24.20
CA ASP A 31 -20.70 -4.19 -25.22
C ASP A 31 -21.82 -3.25 -24.74
N ASP A 32 -21.85 -2.88 -23.46
CA ASP A 32 -22.80 -1.94 -22.88
C ASP A 32 -22.39 -0.46 -23.08
N ILE A 33 -21.19 -0.22 -23.67
CA ILE A 33 -20.72 1.13 -24.01
C ILE A 33 -20.56 1.30 -25.52
N THR A 34 -20.86 2.51 -26.01
CA THR A 34 -20.65 2.83 -27.42
C THR A 34 -19.16 2.84 -27.75
N GLY A 35 -18.74 2.04 -28.75
CA GLY A 35 -17.33 1.95 -29.11
C GLY A 35 -16.48 1.20 -28.10
N GLY A 36 -17.04 0.18 -27.46
CA GLY A 36 -16.31 -0.67 -26.50
C GLY A 36 -15.01 -1.23 -27.09
N PRO A 37 -13.96 -1.38 -26.25
CA PRO A 37 -12.67 -1.89 -26.71
C PRO A 37 -12.77 -3.38 -27.08
N PRO A 38 -11.79 -3.92 -27.86
CA PRO A 38 -11.65 -5.36 -28.01
C PRO A 38 -11.52 -6.05 -26.65
N PRO A 39 -11.91 -7.34 -26.56
CA PRO A 39 -11.85 -8.06 -25.29
C PRO A 39 -10.42 -8.16 -24.76
N TYR A 40 -10.30 -8.19 -23.42
CA TYR A 40 -9.05 -8.51 -22.75
C TYR A 40 -8.86 -10.04 -22.78
N GLU A 41 -7.76 -10.47 -23.40
CA GLU A 41 -7.28 -11.84 -23.34
C GLU A 41 -6.44 -12.00 -22.09
N VAL A 42 -6.98 -12.60 -21.04
CA VAL A 42 -6.30 -12.76 -19.75
C VAL A 42 -5.69 -14.14 -19.65
N VAL A 43 -4.38 -14.22 -19.40
CA VAL A 43 -3.65 -15.46 -19.20
C VAL A 43 -3.03 -15.46 -17.81
N ILE A 44 -3.32 -16.49 -17.02
CA ILE A 44 -2.63 -16.70 -15.74
C ILE A 44 -1.33 -17.44 -16.06
N THR A 45 -0.19 -16.84 -15.69
CA THR A 45 1.13 -17.39 -16.00
C THR A 45 1.94 -17.60 -14.72
N GLY A 46 2.92 -18.50 -14.76
CA GLY A 46 3.77 -18.80 -13.63
C GLY A 46 5.11 -19.42 -14.04
N LEU A 47 5.89 -19.86 -13.06
CA LEU A 47 7.16 -20.56 -13.31
C LEU A 47 6.95 -22.04 -13.64
N ALA A 48 5.81 -22.61 -13.26
CA ALA A 48 5.40 -24.00 -13.50
C ALA A 48 3.99 -24.04 -14.07
N THR A 49 3.38 -25.22 -14.21
CA THR A 49 2.00 -25.41 -14.66
C THR A 49 0.97 -25.13 -13.57
N THR A 50 1.39 -25.06 -12.32
CA THR A 50 0.56 -24.75 -11.16
C THR A 50 1.34 -23.87 -10.19
N ALA A 51 0.64 -23.01 -9.48
CA ALA A 51 1.15 -22.22 -8.36
C ALA A 51 0.26 -22.43 -7.13
N ARG A 52 0.86 -22.41 -5.94
CA ARG A 52 0.12 -22.51 -4.68
C ARG A 52 0.12 -21.16 -3.97
N THR A 53 -1.06 -20.57 -3.79
CA THR A 53 -1.21 -19.27 -3.15
C THR A 53 -0.87 -19.30 -1.65
N GLY A 54 -0.82 -18.11 -1.03
CA GLY A 54 -0.47 -17.96 0.38
C GLY A 54 -1.46 -18.62 1.36
N HIS A 55 -2.72 -18.81 0.97
CA HIS A 55 -3.72 -19.53 1.76
C HIS A 55 -3.98 -20.95 1.24
N GLY A 56 -3.17 -21.43 0.28
CA GLY A 56 -3.15 -22.80 -0.16
C GLY A 56 -4.08 -23.14 -1.32
N LEU A 57 -4.64 -22.14 -2.01
CA LEU A 57 -5.35 -22.38 -3.26
C LEU A 57 -4.37 -22.84 -4.33
N SER A 58 -4.76 -23.82 -5.15
CA SER A 58 -4.00 -24.24 -6.32
C SER A 58 -4.53 -23.51 -7.54
N VAL A 59 -3.64 -22.87 -8.28
CA VAL A 59 -3.93 -22.08 -9.49
C VAL A 59 -3.24 -22.73 -10.67
N GLU A 60 -3.98 -23.11 -11.71
CA GLU A 60 -3.41 -23.54 -12.97
C GLU A 60 -2.78 -22.36 -13.70
N THR A 61 -1.59 -22.56 -14.24
CA THR A 61 -0.81 -21.50 -14.91
C THR A 61 -0.22 -22.00 -16.22
N VAL A 62 -0.09 -21.08 -17.17
CA VAL A 62 0.74 -21.29 -18.35
C VAL A 62 2.19 -20.93 -17.96
N PRO A 63 3.15 -21.85 -18.05
CA PRO A 63 4.55 -21.53 -17.77
C PRO A 63 5.03 -20.35 -18.62
N LEU A 64 5.79 -19.43 -18.05
CA LEU A 64 6.36 -18.30 -18.79
C LEU A 64 7.15 -18.75 -20.02
N THR A 65 7.86 -19.90 -19.91
CA THR A 65 8.61 -20.51 -21.02
C THR A 65 7.73 -21.07 -22.13
N ALA A 66 6.44 -21.30 -21.88
CA ALA A 66 5.48 -21.81 -22.85
C ALA A 66 4.59 -20.71 -23.47
N MET A 67 4.86 -19.45 -23.16
CA MET A 67 4.13 -18.33 -23.75
C MET A 67 4.54 -18.13 -25.21
N GLU A 68 3.62 -18.43 -26.14
CA GLU A 68 3.86 -18.27 -27.58
C GLU A 68 3.91 -16.80 -28.04
N ARG A 69 3.23 -15.91 -27.33
CA ARG A 69 3.13 -14.47 -27.64
C ARG A 69 3.34 -13.64 -26.39
N LEU A 70 4.12 -12.57 -26.49
CA LEU A 70 4.28 -11.60 -25.42
C LEU A 70 2.93 -10.93 -25.09
N PRO A 71 2.65 -10.65 -23.81
CA PRO A 71 1.50 -9.85 -23.41
C PRO A 71 1.72 -8.37 -23.71
N ASP A 72 0.65 -7.61 -23.80
CA ASP A 72 0.72 -6.15 -23.83
C ASP A 72 1.01 -5.60 -22.42
N VAL A 73 0.48 -6.28 -21.38
CA VAL A 73 0.68 -5.95 -19.96
C VAL A 73 1.01 -7.22 -19.18
N PHE A 74 2.04 -7.14 -18.35
CA PHE A 74 2.41 -8.18 -17.38
C PHE A 74 2.16 -7.68 -15.96
N VAL A 75 1.30 -8.38 -15.21
CA VAL A 75 0.88 -8.01 -13.85
C VAL A 75 1.54 -8.93 -12.84
N VAL A 76 2.23 -8.34 -11.86
CA VAL A 76 2.83 -9.04 -10.72
C VAL A 76 2.04 -8.73 -9.45
N PRO A 77 1.15 -9.63 -8.98
CA PRO A 77 0.40 -9.44 -7.75
C PRO A 77 1.29 -9.55 -6.51
N ALA A 78 0.71 -9.23 -5.36
CA ALA A 78 1.42 -9.34 -4.08
C ALA A 78 1.68 -10.79 -3.67
N LEU A 79 2.75 -10.97 -2.88
CA LEU A 79 2.98 -12.17 -2.06
C LEU A 79 2.32 -12.00 -0.68
N ALA A 80 1.84 -13.10 -0.09
CA ALA A 80 1.26 -13.14 1.25
C ALA A 80 2.30 -13.10 2.39
N ALA A 81 3.39 -12.35 2.19
CA ALA A 81 4.44 -12.16 3.17
C ALA A 81 4.15 -10.95 4.06
N LYS A 82 4.23 -11.12 5.38
CA LYS A 82 3.81 -10.12 6.39
C LYS A 82 4.96 -9.26 6.92
N THR A 83 6.21 -9.57 6.60
CA THR A 83 7.36 -8.84 7.14
C THR A 83 8.35 -8.49 6.05
N PRO A 84 8.96 -7.28 6.08
CA PRO A 84 9.94 -6.87 5.07
C PRO A 84 11.09 -7.86 4.84
N PRO A 85 11.70 -8.48 5.88
CA PRO A 85 12.75 -9.47 5.65
C PRO A 85 12.30 -10.68 4.82
N ARG A 86 11.09 -11.20 5.08
CA ARG A 86 10.54 -12.33 4.30
C ARG A 86 10.22 -11.94 2.87
N ILE A 87 9.76 -10.71 2.63
CA ILE A 87 9.52 -10.20 1.28
C ILE A 87 10.84 -10.11 0.51
N VAL A 88 11.87 -9.51 1.12
CA VAL A 88 13.20 -9.40 0.53
C VAL A 88 13.81 -10.77 0.23
N GLU A 89 13.66 -11.73 1.15
CA GLU A 89 14.11 -13.11 0.94
C GLU A 89 13.40 -13.77 -0.26
N ALA A 90 12.08 -13.59 -0.36
CA ALA A 90 11.28 -14.18 -1.43
C ALA A 90 11.57 -13.59 -2.82
N VAL A 91 11.94 -12.29 -2.91
CA VAL A 91 12.22 -11.67 -4.21
C VAL A 91 13.69 -11.78 -4.63
N ARG A 92 14.62 -11.92 -3.66
CA ARG A 92 16.05 -12.00 -3.95
C ARG A 92 16.35 -13.24 -4.79
N ASN A 93 17.01 -13.04 -5.93
CA ASN A 93 17.37 -14.10 -6.88
C ASN A 93 16.19 -14.95 -7.38
N HIS A 94 14.95 -14.40 -7.31
CA HIS A 94 13.79 -15.12 -7.79
C HIS A 94 13.81 -15.21 -9.33
N PRO A 95 13.51 -16.39 -9.93
CA PRO A 95 13.58 -16.57 -11.40
C PRO A 95 12.72 -15.60 -12.21
N LEU A 96 11.65 -15.04 -11.60
CA LEU A 96 10.80 -14.05 -12.25
C LEU A 96 11.53 -12.75 -12.61
N LEU A 97 12.64 -12.41 -11.93
CA LEU A 97 13.36 -11.15 -12.16
C LEU A 97 13.92 -11.05 -13.58
N GLU A 98 14.48 -12.12 -14.11
CA GLU A 98 14.98 -12.18 -15.48
C GLU A 98 13.84 -12.01 -16.50
N TRP A 99 12.68 -12.61 -16.21
CA TRP A 99 11.49 -12.45 -17.04
C TRP A 99 10.97 -11.02 -17.03
N ILE A 100 10.90 -10.38 -15.87
CA ILE A 100 10.47 -8.97 -15.73
C ILE A 100 11.37 -8.07 -16.59
N HIS A 101 12.68 -8.24 -16.50
CA HIS A 101 13.64 -7.45 -17.27
C HIS A 101 13.47 -7.69 -18.78
N THR A 102 13.41 -8.95 -19.20
CA THR A 102 13.23 -9.33 -20.61
C THR A 102 11.91 -8.79 -21.19
N LEU A 103 10.81 -8.88 -20.45
CA LEU A 103 9.51 -8.36 -20.87
C LEU A 103 9.55 -6.83 -21.02
N TYR A 104 10.16 -6.13 -20.06
CA TYR A 104 10.29 -4.68 -20.12
C TYR A 104 11.12 -4.22 -21.33
N ASP A 105 12.25 -4.86 -21.60
CA ASP A 105 13.10 -4.57 -22.77
C ASP A 105 12.39 -4.88 -24.09
N SER A 106 11.50 -5.87 -24.08
CA SER A 106 10.66 -6.22 -25.24
C SER A 106 9.46 -5.27 -25.45
N GLY A 107 9.33 -4.22 -24.64
CA GLY A 107 8.28 -3.21 -24.79
C GLY A 107 6.98 -3.51 -24.04
N VAL A 108 6.91 -4.59 -23.27
CA VAL A 108 5.74 -4.96 -22.44
C VAL A 108 5.55 -3.95 -21.31
N ALA A 109 4.32 -3.53 -21.06
CA ALA A 109 4.00 -2.73 -19.88
C ALA A 109 3.98 -3.60 -18.63
N LEU A 110 4.57 -3.10 -17.55
CA LEU A 110 4.64 -3.82 -16.28
C LEU A 110 3.73 -3.17 -15.23
N ALA A 111 2.97 -3.98 -14.54
CA ALA A 111 2.08 -3.55 -13.48
C ALA A 111 2.33 -4.40 -12.22
N ALA A 112 2.45 -3.77 -11.05
CA ALA A 112 2.62 -4.49 -9.79
C ALA A 112 1.91 -3.79 -8.63
N ALA A 113 1.52 -4.56 -7.61
CA ALA A 113 0.90 -3.99 -6.44
C ALA A 113 1.48 -4.55 -5.14
N CYS A 114 1.51 -3.71 -4.10
CA CYS A 114 1.90 -4.09 -2.75
C CYS A 114 3.33 -4.70 -2.73
N THR A 115 3.48 -5.92 -2.21
CA THR A 115 4.77 -6.65 -2.22
C THR A 115 5.24 -7.01 -3.63
N GLY A 116 4.35 -7.06 -4.63
CA GLY A 116 4.69 -7.27 -6.03
C GLY A 116 5.62 -6.20 -6.60
N THR A 117 5.53 -4.96 -6.10
CA THR A 117 6.42 -3.86 -6.50
C THR A 117 7.90 -4.15 -6.17
N PHE A 118 8.17 -4.99 -5.16
CA PHE A 118 9.54 -5.40 -4.83
C PHE A 118 10.18 -6.22 -5.95
N PHE A 119 9.42 -7.02 -6.69
CA PHE A 119 9.94 -7.74 -7.87
C PHE A 119 10.40 -6.77 -8.97
N LEU A 120 9.59 -5.75 -9.25
CA LEU A 120 9.95 -4.74 -10.25
C LEU A 120 11.20 -3.93 -9.81
N ALA A 121 11.28 -3.58 -8.52
CA ALA A 121 12.43 -2.87 -8.00
C ALA A 121 13.70 -3.75 -7.97
N GLU A 122 13.58 -5.01 -7.57
CA GLU A 122 14.72 -5.95 -7.51
C GLU A 122 15.26 -6.31 -8.89
N SER A 123 14.40 -6.29 -9.94
CA SER A 123 14.84 -6.48 -11.34
C SER A 123 15.51 -5.23 -11.94
N GLY A 124 15.51 -4.09 -11.23
CA GLY A 124 16.11 -2.83 -11.69
C GLY A 124 15.24 -1.98 -12.61
N VAL A 125 14.08 -2.46 -13.07
CA VAL A 125 13.23 -1.71 -14.03
C VAL A 125 12.57 -0.46 -13.42
N LEU A 126 12.58 -0.31 -12.08
CA LEU A 126 12.07 0.88 -11.39
C LEU A 126 13.16 1.93 -11.09
N ASP A 127 14.43 1.67 -11.37
CA ASP A 127 15.51 2.61 -11.08
C ASP A 127 15.31 3.93 -11.85
N GLY A 128 15.30 5.05 -11.13
CA GLY A 128 15.04 6.38 -11.68
C GLY A 128 13.56 6.70 -11.92
N HIS A 129 12.65 5.75 -11.70
CA HIS A 129 11.21 5.93 -11.93
C HIS A 129 10.44 6.20 -10.63
N PRO A 130 9.33 6.98 -10.68
CA PRO A 130 8.42 7.09 -9.56
C PRO A 130 7.62 5.79 -9.39
N ALA A 131 7.41 5.37 -8.13
CA ALA A 131 6.66 4.17 -7.81
C ALA A 131 5.90 4.31 -6.47
N THR A 132 4.98 3.41 -6.21
CA THR A 132 4.36 3.22 -4.89
C THR A 132 4.39 1.74 -4.50
N THR A 133 4.28 1.49 -3.22
CA THR A 133 4.06 0.17 -2.62
C THR A 133 3.15 0.34 -1.40
N SER A 134 2.89 -0.71 -0.63
CA SER A 134 2.13 -0.56 0.61
C SER A 134 2.80 0.44 1.56
N TRP A 135 2.02 1.32 2.15
CA TRP A 135 2.51 2.35 3.10
C TRP A 135 3.39 1.77 4.21
N TRP A 136 3.07 0.56 4.72
CA TRP A 136 3.83 -0.08 5.79
C TRP A 136 5.16 -0.68 5.34
N LEU A 137 5.38 -0.78 4.03
CA LEU A 137 6.62 -1.25 3.41
C LEU A 137 7.55 -0.10 3.01
N GLY A 138 7.05 1.15 3.01
CA GLY A 138 7.79 2.33 2.57
C GLY A 138 9.21 2.44 3.13
N PRO A 139 9.42 2.33 4.46
CA PRO A 139 10.76 2.41 5.05
C PRO A 139 11.73 1.34 4.53
N ALA A 140 11.28 0.08 4.47
CA ALA A 140 12.08 -1.04 4.00
C ALA A 140 12.40 -0.93 2.50
N PHE A 141 11.41 -0.47 1.72
CA PHE A 141 11.56 -0.26 0.28
C PHE A 141 12.59 0.85 -0.03
N ARG A 142 12.47 2.03 0.60
CA ARG A 142 13.43 3.15 0.42
C ARG A 142 14.85 2.76 0.80
N ASN A 143 15.00 2.00 1.88
CA ASN A 143 16.32 1.56 2.33
C ASN A 143 16.98 0.59 1.34
N ARG A 144 16.19 -0.28 0.70
CA ARG A 144 16.70 -1.28 -0.23
C ARG A 144 16.88 -0.75 -1.65
N PHE A 145 15.96 0.09 -2.11
CA PHE A 145 15.89 0.60 -3.49
C PHE A 145 15.99 2.14 -3.53
N PRO A 146 17.14 2.71 -3.14
CA PRO A 146 17.28 4.17 -3.05
C PRO A 146 17.23 4.88 -4.40
N ALA A 147 17.39 4.15 -5.52
CA ALA A 147 17.27 4.69 -6.87
C ALA A 147 15.82 4.88 -7.33
N VAL A 148 14.84 4.30 -6.61
CA VAL A 148 13.41 4.41 -6.95
C VAL A 148 12.78 5.61 -6.27
N GLY A 149 12.06 6.44 -7.02
CA GLY A 149 11.31 7.59 -6.50
C GLY A 149 10.02 7.18 -5.77
N LEU A 150 10.13 6.59 -4.55
CA LEU A 150 8.98 6.07 -3.82
C LEU A 150 8.05 7.17 -3.26
N ASP A 151 6.77 7.13 -3.64
CA ASP A 151 5.66 7.87 -3.00
C ASP A 151 4.64 6.87 -2.41
N ASP A 152 4.88 6.44 -1.18
CA ASP A 152 4.03 5.50 -0.44
C ASP A 152 2.75 6.14 0.14
N SER A 153 2.49 7.40 -0.14
CA SER A 153 1.22 8.06 0.17
C SER A 153 0.14 7.81 -0.90
N ARG A 154 0.55 7.55 -2.14
CA ARG A 154 -0.36 7.34 -3.27
C ARG A 154 -0.84 5.90 -3.35
N THR A 155 -2.10 5.72 -3.76
CA THR A 155 -2.66 4.39 -4.03
C THR A 155 -2.16 3.83 -5.34
N LEU A 156 -1.94 4.67 -6.36
CA LEU A 156 -1.51 4.29 -7.70
C LEU A 156 -0.50 5.30 -8.24
N VAL A 157 0.55 4.80 -8.89
CA VAL A 157 1.54 5.59 -9.65
C VAL A 157 1.68 4.97 -11.03
N ILE A 158 1.52 5.79 -12.06
CA ILE A 158 1.69 5.41 -13.47
C ILE A 158 2.82 6.25 -14.04
N ASP A 159 3.81 5.61 -14.62
CA ASP A 159 4.93 6.26 -15.30
C ASP A 159 5.29 5.51 -16.59
N GLY A 160 4.83 6.03 -17.70
CA GLY A 160 4.99 5.38 -18.99
C GLY A 160 4.40 3.97 -19.02
N ARG A 161 5.26 2.96 -19.17
CA ARG A 161 4.88 1.53 -19.20
C ARG A 161 4.92 0.87 -17.80
N LEU A 162 5.22 1.62 -16.76
CA LEU A 162 5.30 1.13 -15.39
C LEU A 162 4.08 1.60 -14.60
N THR A 163 3.37 0.67 -13.98
CA THR A 163 2.25 0.97 -13.10
C THR A 163 2.46 0.27 -11.77
N THR A 164 2.47 1.03 -10.68
CA THR A 164 2.59 0.45 -9.34
C THR A 164 1.43 0.88 -8.47
N ALA A 165 0.96 -0.02 -7.58
CA ALA A 165 -0.13 0.22 -6.68
C ALA A 165 0.24 -0.11 -5.23
N GLY A 166 -0.46 0.55 -4.29
CA GLY A 166 -0.18 0.51 -2.86
C GLY A 166 -0.58 -0.80 -2.18
N ALA A 167 -1.38 -0.68 -1.12
CA ALA A 167 -1.75 -1.81 -0.26
C ALA A 167 -2.66 -2.85 -0.96
N ALA A 168 -2.93 -3.96 -0.26
CA ALA A 168 -3.56 -5.17 -0.80
C ALA A 168 -4.74 -4.94 -1.76
N PHE A 169 -5.73 -4.12 -1.37
CA PHE A 169 -6.88 -3.83 -2.24
C PHE A 169 -6.62 -2.77 -3.32
N ALA A 170 -5.43 -2.17 -3.38
CA ALA A 170 -5.04 -1.33 -4.51
C ALA A 170 -4.82 -2.15 -5.82
N HIS A 171 -4.85 -3.49 -5.76
CA HIS A 171 -4.96 -4.34 -6.95
C HIS A 171 -6.20 -4.02 -7.78
N ILE A 172 -7.29 -3.57 -7.12
CA ILE A 172 -8.49 -3.08 -7.81
C ILE A 172 -8.16 -1.84 -8.63
N ASP A 173 -7.46 -0.86 -8.02
CA ASP A 173 -7.08 0.39 -8.69
C ASP A 173 -6.09 0.12 -9.82
N LEU A 174 -5.18 -0.84 -9.64
CA LEU A 174 -4.27 -1.32 -10.67
C LEU A 174 -5.04 -1.87 -11.87
N ALA A 175 -5.95 -2.82 -11.65
CA ALA A 175 -6.74 -3.44 -12.72
C ALA A 175 -7.65 -2.43 -13.41
N LEU A 176 -8.32 -1.56 -12.65
CA LEU A 176 -9.13 -0.46 -13.21
C LEU A 176 -8.28 0.52 -14.04
N SER A 177 -7.03 0.78 -13.65
CA SER A 177 -6.14 1.65 -14.43
C SER A 177 -5.83 1.06 -15.80
N ILE A 178 -5.64 -0.26 -15.90
CA ILE A 178 -5.44 -0.97 -17.17
C ILE A 178 -6.70 -0.82 -18.06
N VAL A 179 -7.90 -1.00 -17.46
CA VAL A 179 -9.15 -0.82 -18.19
C VAL A 179 -9.33 0.64 -18.65
N ARG A 180 -9.09 1.62 -17.76
CA ARG A 180 -9.23 3.05 -18.07
C ARG A 180 -8.25 3.55 -19.14
N GLN A 181 -7.05 2.99 -19.22
CA GLN A 181 -6.08 3.33 -20.26
C GLN A 181 -6.59 2.97 -21.68
N GLN A 182 -7.39 1.90 -21.80
CA GLN A 182 -8.01 1.52 -23.07
C GLN A 182 -9.34 2.24 -23.31
N SER A 183 -10.18 2.33 -22.27
CA SER A 183 -11.49 2.96 -22.34
C SER A 183 -11.86 3.55 -20.96
N PRO A 184 -11.76 4.89 -20.80
CA PRO A 184 -12.22 5.55 -19.58
C PRO A 184 -13.68 5.25 -19.27
N ALA A 185 -14.56 5.23 -20.29
CA ALA A 185 -15.98 4.95 -20.13
C ALA A 185 -16.24 3.53 -19.60
N LEU A 186 -15.52 2.54 -20.10
CA LEU A 186 -15.60 1.16 -19.57
C LEU A 186 -15.09 1.08 -18.14
N GLY A 187 -13.96 1.74 -17.83
CA GLY A 187 -13.43 1.77 -16.48
C GLY A 187 -14.40 2.38 -15.46
N ASP A 188 -15.12 3.44 -15.85
CA ASP A 188 -16.15 4.06 -15.01
C ASP A 188 -17.37 3.14 -14.83
N LEU A 189 -17.81 2.46 -15.89
CA LEU A 189 -18.91 1.49 -15.80
C LEU A 189 -18.55 0.31 -14.87
N VAL A 190 -17.35 -0.28 -15.05
CA VAL A 190 -16.84 -1.36 -14.18
C VAL A 190 -16.74 -0.90 -12.73
N SER A 191 -16.22 0.31 -12.49
CA SER A 191 -16.11 0.89 -11.15
C SER A 191 -17.45 0.99 -10.45
N ARG A 192 -18.49 1.46 -11.16
CA ARG A 192 -19.86 1.55 -10.64
C ARG A 192 -20.48 0.18 -10.41
N TYR A 193 -20.31 -0.75 -11.35
CA TYR A 193 -20.84 -2.10 -11.25
C TYR A 193 -20.30 -2.87 -10.04
N LEU A 194 -18.98 -2.75 -9.79
CA LEU A 194 -18.31 -3.37 -8.66
C LEU A 194 -18.34 -2.53 -7.36
N VAL A 195 -19.03 -1.38 -7.37
CA VAL A 195 -19.15 -0.45 -6.22
C VAL A 195 -17.78 -0.01 -5.69
N ILE A 196 -16.88 0.35 -6.60
CA ILE A 196 -15.53 0.79 -6.26
C ILE A 196 -15.48 2.32 -6.26
N GLY A 197 -15.16 2.90 -5.09
CA GLY A 197 -14.94 4.34 -4.93
C GLY A 197 -13.50 4.77 -5.21
N ASP A 198 -13.30 6.05 -5.48
CA ASP A 198 -11.97 6.63 -5.68
C ASP A 198 -11.15 6.63 -4.38
N ARG A 199 -9.91 6.12 -4.48
CA ARG A 199 -8.96 6.02 -3.37
C ARG A 199 -7.58 6.57 -3.80
N PRO A 200 -7.46 7.89 -4.02
CA PRO A 200 -6.24 8.47 -4.59
C PRO A 200 -5.03 8.38 -3.65
N SER A 201 -5.28 8.20 -2.34
CA SER A 201 -4.24 8.16 -1.32
C SER A 201 -4.49 7.04 -0.31
N GLN A 202 -3.44 6.30 0.01
CA GLN A 202 -3.43 5.35 1.11
C GLN A 202 -2.94 5.96 2.44
N ALA A 203 -2.50 7.22 2.45
CA ALA A 203 -2.02 7.89 3.65
C ALA A 203 -3.06 7.95 4.78
N ALA A 204 -4.35 8.02 4.44
CA ALA A 204 -5.44 8.00 5.42
C ALA A 204 -5.57 6.65 6.17
N PHE A 205 -4.99 5.58 5.62
CA PHE A 205 -5.00 4.23 6.20
C PHE A 205 -3.67 3.90 6.90
N ALA A 206 -2.66 4.77 6.79
CA ALA A 206 -1.39 4.56 7.46
C ALA A 206 -1.57 4.60 8.98
N VAL A 207 -0.98 3.61 9.66
CA VAL A 207 -0.96 3.52 11.12
C VAL A 207 0.48 3.72 11.59
N PRO A 208 0.89 4.95 11.95
CA PRO A 208 2.26 5.27 12.29
C PRO A 208 2.85 4.39 13.40
N ALA A 209 2.02 3.96 14.35
CA ALA A 209 2.44 3.05 15.42
C ALA A 209 2.93 1.68 14.90
N LEU A 210 2.36 1.16 13.81
CA LEU A 210 2.83 -0.08 13.18
C LEU A 210 4.22 0.11 12.53
N LEU A 211 4.44 1.27 11.91
CA LEU A 211 5.76 1.61 11.34
C LEU A 211 6.80 1.82 12.44
N ALA A 212 6.43 2.46 13.54
CA ALA A 212 7.32 2.67 14.68
C ALA A 212 7.89 1.35 15.22
N GLY A 213 7.12 0.26 15.18
CA GLY A 213 7.57 -1.07 15.58
C GLY A 213 8.72 -1.64 14.76
N THR A 214 9.03 -1.07 13.59
CA THR A 214 10.15 -1.51 12.73
C THR A 214 11.51 -0.91 13.13
N ASP A 215 11.53 0.11 13.98
CA ASP A 215 12.74 0.77 14.50
C ASP A 215 12.73 0.73 16.03
N PRO A 216 13.78 0.18 16.70
CA PRO A 216 13.81 0.04 18.15
C PRO A 216 13.65 1.37 18.91
N THR A 217 14.22 2.46 18.37
CA THR A 217 14.10 3.81 18.99
C THR A 217 12.67 4.31 18.91
N LEU A 218 12.02 4.13 17.77
CA LEU A 218 10.64 4.55 17.57
C LEU A 218 9.65 3.67 18.33
N ALA A 219 9.90 2.37 18.43
CA ALA A 219 9.11 1.46 19.26
C ALA A 219 9.19 1.84 20.75
N ALA A 220 10.38 2.25 21.23
CA ALA A 220 10.55 2.76 22.58
C ALA A 220 9.86 4.13 22.77
N PHE A 221 9.94 5.00 21.78
CA PHE A 221 9.27 6.30 21.77
C PHE A 221 7.75 6.16 21.79
N GLU A 222 7.20 5.29 20.97
CA GLU A 222 5.75 5.00 20.92
C GLU A 222 5.23 4.48 22.26
N ARG A 223 5.91 3.50 22.88
CA ARG A 223 5.57 3.01 24.22
C ARG A 223 5.60 4.13 25.24
N TRP A 224 6.68 4.92 25.24
CA TRP A 224 6.80 6.06 26.17
C TRP A 224 5.63 7.05 26.03
N ILE A 225 5.23 7.39 24.80
CA ILE A 225 4.08 8.26 24.54
C ILE A 225 2.79 7.66 25.14
N ARG A 226 2.56 6.36 24.94
CA ARG A 226 1.35 5.69 25.47
C ARG A 226 1.29 5.68 27.00
N ASP A 227 2.44 5.51 27.64
CA ASP A 227 2.53 5.51 29.10
C ASP A 227 2.35 6.93 29.70
N HIS A 228 2.56 7.99 28.90
CA HIS A 228 2.54 9.39 29.35
C HIS A 228 1.58 10.28 28.53
N LEU A 229 0.47 9.72 28.02
CA LEU A 229 -0.44 10.40 27.08
C LEU A 229 -1.00 11.72 27.63
N ALA A 230 -1.36 11.77 28.91
CA ALA A 230 -1.97 12.93 29.57
C ALA A 230 -0.96 14.01 29.98
N GLU A 231 0.33 13.70 29.98
CA GLU A 231 1.38 14.59 30.47
C GLU A 231 1.84 15.60 29.42
N PRO A 232 2.32 16.79 29.83
CA PRO A 232 3.08 17.67 28.96
C PRO A 232 4.32 16.95 28.43
N LEU A 233 4.58 17.08 27.13
CA LEU A 233 5.65 16.34 26.48
C LEU A 233 6.62 17.30 25.79
N LEU A 234 7.89 17.27 26.24
CA LEU A 234 9.01 17.94 25.58
C LEU A 234 9.86 16.89 24.88
N ILE A 235 10.03 17.04 23.57
CA ILE A 235 10.77 16.05 22.73
C ILE A 235 12.21 15.87 23.21
N SER A 236 12.87 16.94 23.66
CA SER A 236 14.23 16.88 24.21
C SER A 236 14.35 16.01 25.46
N GLU A 237 13.37 16.12 26.39
CA GLU A 237 13.34 15.32 27.61
C GLU A 237 13.08 13.83 27.30
N VAL A 238 12.16 13.56 26.37
CA VAL A 238 11.87 12.20 25.94
C VAL A 238 13.09 11.56 25.26
N ALA A 239 13.75 12.28 24.36
CA ALA A 239 14.97 11.79 23.72
C ALA A 239 16.03 11.41 24.76
N THR A 240 16.23 12.27 25.78
CA THR A 240 17.15 11.98 26.89
C THR A 240 16.77 10.72 27.67
N LYS A 241 15.47 10.54 27.99
CA LYS A 241 14.96 9.34 28.68
C LYS A 241 15.12 8.06 27.86
N LEU A 242 15.07 8.19 26.53
CA LEU A 242 15.29 7.07 25.59
C LEU A 242 16.80 6.83 25.32
N GLY A 243 17.71 7.62 25.90
CA GLY A 243 19.15 7.49 25.70
C GLY A 243 19.63 7.88 24.30
N VAL A 244 18.87 8.75 23.60
CA VAL A 244 19.23 9.24 22.27
C VAL A 244 19.23 10.77 22.23
N SER A 245 19.90 11.35 21.22
CA SER A 245 19.79 12.79 20.97
C SER A 245 18.45 13.14 20.31
N GLU A 246 17.96 14.37 20.54
CA GLU A 246 16.77 14.88 19.84
C GLU A 246 16.93 14.80 18.32
N ARG A 247 18.14 15.11 17.79
CA ARG A 247 18.48 14.98 16.37
C ARG A 247 18.33 13.53 15.89
N THR A 248 18.72 12.54 16.68
CA THR A 248 18.56 11.12 16.35
C THR A 248 17.08 10.77 16.27
N LEU A 249 16.28 11.19 17.26
CA LEU A 249 14.85 10.95 17.28
C LEU A 249 14.15 11.60 16.07
N GLN A 250 14.49 12.86 15.74
CA GLN A 250 13.98 13.56 14.56
C GLN A 250 14.32 12.82 13.27
N ARG A 251 15.57 12.35 13.13
CA ARG A 251 16.01 11.62 11.94
C ARG A 251 15.26 10.29 11.79
N SER A 252 15.11 9.52 12.87
CA SER A 252 14.38 8.23 12.85
C SER A 252 12.90 8.45 12.52
N THR A 253 12.23 9.42 13.13
CA THR A 253 10.81 9.71 12.82
C THR A 253 10.64 10.18 11.37
N ALA A 254 11.50 11.02 10.86
CA ALA A 254 11.45 11.46 9.47
C ALA A 254 11.71 10.31 8.49
N ALA A 255 12.71 9.47 8.77
CA ALA A 255 13.10 8.37 7.87
C ALA A 255 12.06 7.24 7.84
N VAL A 256 11.48 6.87 8.98
CA VAL A 256 10.57 5.73 9.10
C VAL A 256 9.11 6.14 8.95
N LEU A 257 8.72 7.27 9.55
CA LEU A 257 7.32 7.70 9.62
C LEU A 257 6.99 8.84 8.65
N GLY A 258 8.01 9.48 8.04
CA GLY A 258 7.81 10.64 7.16
C GLY A 258 7.26 11.88 7.89
N MET A 259 7.42 11.97 9.23
CA MET A 259 6.85 13.05 10.02
C MET A 259 7.79 13.49 11.15
N SER A 260 7.47 14.61 11.80
CA SER A 260 8.21 15.06 12.99
C SER A 260 7.87 14.23 14.23
N PRO A 261 8.75 14.22 15.28
CA PRO A 261 8.41 13.58 16.55
C PRO A 261 7.12 14.12 17.19
N LEU A 262 6.89 15.43 17.10
CA LEU A 262 5.67 16.06 17.62
C LEU A 262 4.43 15.63 16.85
N ASP A 263 4.52 15.51 15.52
CA ASP A 263 3.42 15.00 14.71
C ASP A 263 3.09 13.54 15.08
N PHE A 264 4.10 12.72 15.35
CA PHE A 264 3.91 11.33 15.78
C PHE A 264 3.22 11.27 17.16
N VAL A 265 3.62 12.10 18.12
CA VAL A 265 2.90 12.24 19.41
C VAL A 265 1.42 12.57 19.18
N GLN A 266 1.13 13.52 18.28
CA GLN A 266 -0.25 13.89 17.95
C GLN A 266 -1.03 12.74 17.34
N GLU A 267 -0.42 11.92 16.48
CA GLU A 267 -1.07 10.73 15.91
C GLU A 267 -1.38 9.69 16.98
N VAL A 268 -0.43 9.34 17.86
CA VAL A 268 -0.65 8.37 18.94
C VAL A 268 -1.76 8.84 19.90
N ARG A 269 -1.78 10.14 20.25
CA ARG A 269 -2.85 10.74 21.06
C ARG A 269 -4.20 10.70 20.36
N LEU A 270 -4.22 10.95 19.05
CA LEU A 270 -5.44 10.94 18.25
C LEU A 270 -6.02 9.52 18.12
N ASP A 271 -5.17 8.52 17.93
CA ASP A 271 -5.58 7.11 17.89
C ASP A 271 -6.21 6.69 19.23
N GLN A 272 -5.57 7.07 20.34
CA GLN A 272 -6.12 6.80 21.68
C GLN A 272 -7.43 7.56 21.93
N ALA A 273 -7.55 8.82 21.50
CA ALA A 273 -8.79 9.57 21.58
C ALA A 273 -9.91 8.90 20.78
N THR A 274 -9.61 8.43 19.58
CA THR A 274 -10.56 7.69 18.74
C THR A 274 -11.02 6.40 19.42
N PHE A 275 -10.09 5.64 19.98
CA PHE A 275 -10.40 4.44 20.76
C PHE A 275 -11.34 4.74 21.94
N LEU A 276 -11.01 5.74 22.76
CA LEU A 276 -11.83 6.12 23.92
C LEU A 276 -13.23 6.60 23.49
N LEU A 277 -13.34 7.37 22.42
CA LEU A 277 -14.63 7.82 21.88
C LEU A 277 -15.53 6.67 21.44
N ARG A 278 -14.95 5.60 20.90
CA ARG A 278 -15.70 4.42 20.40
C ARG A 278 -16.03 3.40 21.48
N THR A 279 -15.20 3.30 22.50
CA THR A 279 -15.30 2.21 23.49
C THR A 279 -15.82 2.66 24.84
N THR A 280 -16.03 3.97 25.05
CA THR A 280 -16.47 4.52 26.34
C THR A 280 -17.52 5.62 26.15
N ASP A 281 -18.28 5.91 27.23
CA ASP A 281 -19.24 7.01 27.28
C ASP A 281 -18.61 8.33 27.78
N LEU A 282 -17.29 8.43 27.82
CA LEU A 282 -16.58 9.64 28.25
C LEU A 282 -17.00 10.84 27.40
N THR A 283 -17.17 12.00 28.06
CA THR A 283 -17.42 13.26 27.36
C THR A 283 -16.21 13.63 26.49
N ALA A 284 -16.43 14.41 25.44
CA ALA A 284 -15.34 14.90 24.58
C ALA A 284 -14.25 15.66 25.38
N SER A 285 -14.64 16.36 26.44
CA SER A 285 -13.69 17.05 27.34
C SER A 285 -12.88 16.09 28.18
N ALA A 286 -13.51 15.01 28.69
CA ALA A 286 -12.81 13.97 29.45
C ALA A 286 -11.83 13.21 28.57
N VAL A 287 -12.21 12.88 27.31
CA VAL A 287 -11.31 12.26 26.32
C VAL A 287 -10.14 13.19 26.00
N ALA A 288 -10.40 14.48 25.77
CA ALA A 288 -9.32 15.46 25.49
C ALA A 288 -8.29 15.48 26.66
N ALA A 289 -8.77 15.55 27.89
CA ALA A 289 -7.90 15.52 29.07
C ALA A 289 -7.10 14.21 29.16
N ALA A 290 -7.75 13.06 28.94
CA ALA A 290 -7.12 11.74 29.00
C ALA A 290 -5.97 11.56 27.99
N VAL A 291 -6.02 12.29 26.86
CA VAL A 291 -4.98 12.24 25.83
C VAL A 291 -4.09 13.50 25.82
N GLY A 292 -4.06 14.26 26.93
CA GLY A 292 -3.11 15.36 27.15
C GLY A 292 -3.45 16.69 26.48
N TYR A 293 -4.73 16.93 26.18
CA TYR A 293 -5.20 18.23 25.70
C TYR A 293 -6.01 18.95 26.78
N GLN A 294 -5.55 20.11 27.19
CA GLN A 294 -6.24 20.94 28.19
C GLN A 294 -7.59 21.47 27.65
N ASN A 295 -7.74 21.59 26.35
CA ASN A 295 -8.93 22.13 25.72
C ASN A 295 -9.44 21.19 24.61
N VAL A 296 -10.74 20.86 24.68
CA VAL A 296 -11.41 20.03 23.69
C VAL A 296 -11.40 20.65 22.29
N SER A 297 -11.29 21.98 22.17
CA SER A 297 -11.19 22.67 20.87
C SER A 297 -9.90 22.31 20.14
N THR A 298 -8.80 22.11 20.86
CA THR A 298 -7.52 21.63 20.28
C THR A 298 -7.67 20.25 19.69
N LEU A 299 -8.30 19.32 20.42
CA LEU A 299 -8.58 17.97 19.90
C LEU A 299 -9.51 18.02 18.68
N ARG A 300 -10.58 18.83 18.72
CA ARG A 300 -11.49 19.02 17.55
C ARG A 300 -10.75 19.52 16.33
N SER A 301 -9.88 20.51 16.49
CA SER A 301 -9.08 21.08 15.39
C SER A 301 -8.11 20.05 14.81
N LEU A 302 -7.48 19.25 15.67
CA LEU A 302 -6.58 18.18 15.26
C LEU A 302 -7.32 17.08 14.48
N VAL A 303 -8.47 16.60 14.99
CA VAL A 303 -9.32 15.61 14.30
C VAL A 303 -9.72 16.12 12.92
N ARG A 304 -10.22 17.37 12.84
CA ARG A 304 -10.64 17.97 11.57
C ARG A 304 -9.48 18.07 10.57
N ARG A 305 -8.29 18.45 11.04
CA ARG A 305 -7.09 18.60 10.20
C ARG A 305 -6.54 17.26 9.72
N ARG A 306 -6.48 16.25 10.59
CA ARG A 306 -5.82 14.96 10.32
C ARG A 306 -6.76 13.89 9.76
N ARG A 307 -8.01 13.86 10.18
CA ARG A 307 -9.01 12.85 9.79
C ARG A 307 -10.10 13.38 8.86
N ARG A 308 -10.17 14.71 8.67
CA ARG A 308 -11.18 15.42 7.84
C ARG A 308 -12.64 15.11 8.23
N VAL A 309 -12.87 14.74 9.48
CA VAL A 309 -14.19 14.47 10.05
C VAL A 309 -14.40 15.30 11.34
N THR A 310 -15.62 15.32 11.86
CA THR A 310 -15.90 15.91 13.17
C THR A 310 -15.56 14.95 14.29
N LEU A 311 -15.34 15.47 15.51
CA LEU A 311 -15.09 14.64 16.67
C LEU A 311 -16.26 13.68 16.97
N ASN A 312 -17.51 14.13 16.74
CA ASN A 312 -18.70 13.30 16.94
C ASN A 312 -18.79 12.17 15.91
N ALA A 313 -18.36 12.39 14.67
CA ALA A 313 -18.32 11.33 13.63
C ALA A 313 -17.38 10.18 14.02
N LEU A 314 -16.35 10.42 14.83
CA LEU A 314 -15.47 9.35 15.34
C LEU A 314 -16.15 8.39 16.31
N ARG A 315 -17.30 8.74 16.91
CA ARG A 315 -18.07 7.85 17.79
C ARG A 315 -18.95 6.87 17.02
N THR A 316 -19.41 7.27 15.84
CA THR A 316 -20.44 6.55 15.08
C THR A 316 -19.89 5.70 13.95
N THR A 317 -18.60 5.81 13.66
CA THR A 317 -17.89 5.00 12.67
C THR A 317 -17.07 3.91 13.33
#